data_9b94656d09dd38f152f47a498e70e91e
#
_entry.id   9b94656d09dd38f152f47a498e70e91e
#
_cell.length_a   1.000
_cell.length_b   1.000
_cell.length_c   1.000
_cell.angle_alpha   90.00
_cell.angle_beta   90.00
_cell.angle_gamma   90.00
#
_symmetry.space_group_name_H-M   'P 1'
#
loop_
_entity.id
_entity.type
_entity.pdbx_description
1 polymer ?
#
loop_
_entity_poly.entity_id
_entity_poly.type
_entity_poly.pdbx_seq_one_letter_code
_entity_poly.pdbx_strand_id
1 'polypeptide(L)'
;MFGSIASVPFSALGGLGWGWWPFNVMATLLISTLCAWLIKVGGWARNAMASVLFILGGALVEFWWPGLAACLFAWAYCRRPSWGMLVLWTASLAAPYIINRNLWALAALSLIFAAGQVSINVPRIRLGFYVYYPAHLAVLWVLVQLL
;
A
#
# COMPACT_ATOMS: atom_id res chain seq x y z
N MET A 1 -5.78 -13.99 8.17
CA MET A 1 -6.58 -14.98 7.41
C MET A 1 -6.90 -14.51 5.99
N PHE A 2 -7.47 -13.31 5.78
CA PHE A 2 -7.77 -12.78 4.42
C PHE A 2 -6.51 -12.55 3.56
N GLY A 3 -5.40 -12.11 4.15
CA GLY A 3 -4.15 -11.92 3.42
C GLY A 3 -3.60 -13.20 2.80
N SER A 4 -3.76 -14.32 3.49
CA SER A 4 -3.33 -15.64 3.00
C SER A 4 -4.19 -16.14 1.84
N ILE A 5 -5.48 -15.83 1.83
CA ILE A 5 -6.40 -16.19 0.73
C ILE A 5 -6.08 -15.39 -0.53
N ALA A 6 -5.68 -14.12 -0.40
CA ALA A 6 -5.32 -13.28 -1.52
C ALA A 6 -3.94 -13.61 -2.12
N SER A 7 -3.04 -14.23 -1.35
CA SER A 7 -1.71 -14.60 -1.85
C SER A 7 -1.72 -15.82 -2.78
N VAL A 8 -2.73 -16.69 -2.70
CA VAL A 8 -2.84 -17.88 -3.55
C VAL A 8 -3.01 -17.51 -5.03
N PRO A 9 -3.99 -16.66 -5.44
CA PRO A 9 -4.07 -16.23 -6.83
C PRO A 9 -2.86 -15.42 -7.29
N PHE A 10 -2.26 -14.61 -6.40
CA PHE A 10 -1.06 -13.84 -6.74
C PHE A 10 0.15 -14.74 -7.07
N SER A 11 0.41 -15.76 -6.27
CA SER A 11 1.48 -16.72 -6.56
C SER A 11 1.20 -17.56 -7.79
N ALA A 12 -0.07 -17.89 -8.06
CA ALA A 12 -0.49 -18.64 -9.26
C ALA A 12 -0.34 -17.81 -10.54
N LEU A 13 -0.39 -16.49 -10.47
CA LEU A 13 -0.14 -15.57 -11.59
C LEU A 13 1.37 -15.33 -11.87
N GLY A 14 2.27 -16.11 -11.25
CA GLY A 14 3.71 -15.98 -11.43
C GLY A 14 4.33 -14.89 -10.56
N GLY A 15 3.67 -14.51 -9.47
CA GLY A 15 4.27 -13.70 -8.42
C GLY A 15 5.57 -14.32 -7.93
N LEU A 16 6.48 -13.50 -7.41
CA LEU A 16 7.84 -13.88 -7.00
C LEU A 16 7.85 -15.24 -6.31
N GLY A 17 8.50 -16.21 -6.90
CA GLY A 17 8.42 -17.64 -6.62
C GLY A 17 8.96 -18.13 -5.27
N TRP A 18 8.89 -17.29 -4.22
CA TRP A 18 9.40 -17.53 -2.88
C TRP A 18 8.27 -17.82 -1.88
N GLY A 19 7.11 -18.32 -2.34
CA GLY A 19 6.02 -18.78 -1.50
C GLY A 19 5.28 -17.66 -0.76
N TRP A 20 5.42 -17.58 0.56
CA TRP A 20 4.73 -16.61 1.42
C TRP A 20 5.34 -15.21 1.44
N TRP A 21 6.48 -15.02 0.85
CA TRP A 21 7.23 -13.77 0.84
C TRP A 21 7.33 -13.23 -0.61
N PRO A 22 7.16 -11.92 -0.84
CA PRO A 22 6.82 -10.85 0.11
C PRO A 22 5.34 -10.85 0.54
N PHE A 23 5.07 -10.31 1.72
CA PHE A 23 3.70 -10.09 2.17
C PHE A 23 2.98 -9.12 1.25
N ASN A 24 1.71 -9.41 0.98
CA ASN A 24 0.88 -8.63 0.06
C ASN A 24 0.58 -7.20 0.57
N VAL A 25 -0.11 -6.43 -0.25
CA VAL A 25 -0.50 -5.03 0.03
C VAL A 25 -1.22 -4.85 1.38
N MET A 26 -1.94 -5.86 1.87
CA MET A 26 -2.64 -5.78 3.16
C MET A 26 -1.66 -5.67 4.33
N ALA A 27 -0.52 -6.37 4.26
CA ALA A 27 0.54 -6.23 5.26
C ALA A 27 1.19 -4.85 5.19
N THR A 28 1.42 -4.31 3.98
CA THR A 28 1.91 -2.95 3.78
C THR A 28 0.99 -1.93 4.47
N LEU A 29 -0.32 -2.03 4.26
CA LEU A 29 -1.31 -1.14 4.87
C LEU A 29 -1.36 -1.29 6.39
N LEU A 30 -1.30 -2.52 6.91
CA LEU A 30 -1.29 -2.78 8.35
C LEU A 30 -0.05 -2.16 9.02
N ILE A 31 1.14 -2.43 8.50
CA ILE A 31 2.39 -1.91 9.05
C ILE A 31 2.42 -0.39 8.97
N SER A 32 2.00 0.21 7.85
CA SER A 32 1.92 1.66 7.70
C SER A 32 0.96 2.29 8.71
N THR A 33 -0.20 1.65 8.94
CA THR A 33 -1.19 2.13 9.92
C THR A 33 -0.65 2.06 11.35
N LEU A 34 0.06 0.97 11.70
CA LEU A 34 0.70 0.83 13.00
C LEU A 34 1.81 1.86 13.19
N CYS A 35 2.65 2.09 12.19
CA CYS A 35 3.67 3.15 12.23
C CYS A 35 3.03 4.53 12.42
N ALA A 36 2.00 4.86 11.64
CA ALA A 36 1.29 6.13 11.74
C ALA A 36 0.64 6.32 13.12
N TRP A 37 0.07 5.25 13.69
CA TRP A 37 -0.50 5.27 15.03
C TRP A 37 0.57 5.51 16.11
N LEU A 38 1.70 4.81 16.06
CA LEU A 38 2.82 4.99 16.99
C LEU A 38 3.36 6.43 16.95
N ILE A 39 3.56 6.97 15.74
CA ILE A 39 4.01 8.35 15.53
C ILE A 39 2.97 9.35 16.07
N LYS A 40 1.67 9.09 15.84
CA LYS A 40 0.58 9.94 16.31
C LYS A 40 0.52 10.03 17.83
N VAL A 41 0.69 8.89 18.51
CA VAL A 41 0.68 8.84 19.99
C VAL A 41 1.91 9.56 20.55
N GLY A 42 3.05 9.51 19.85
CA GLY A 42 4.26 10.24 20.19
C GLY A 42 5.06 9.62 21.34
N GLY A 43 6.17 10.25 21.68
CA GLY A 43 7.13 9.77 22.66
C GLY A 43 8.30 9.03 22.03
N TRP A 44 9.49 9.18 22.62
CA TRP A 44 10.72 8.64 22.03
C TRP A 44 10.69 7.12 21.82
N ALA A 45 10.18 6.37 22.79
CA ALA A 45 10.11 4.91 22.72
C ALA A 45 9.19 4.45 21.57
N ARG A 46 8.02 5.11 21.39
CA ARG A 46 7.07 4.78 20.30
C ARG A 46 7.60 5.17 18.94
N ASN A 47 8.31 6.29 18.84
CA ASN A 47 8.98 6.67 17.60
C ASN A 47 10.10 5.69 17.24
N ALA A 48 10.87 5.22 18.22
CA ALA A 48 11.86 4.16 18.01
C ALA A 48 11.20 2.86 17.53
N MET A 49 10.09 2.45 18.15
CA MET A 49 9.31 1.28 17.71
C MET A 49 8.77 1.46 16.29
N ALA A 50 8.27 2.64 15.93
CA ALA A 50 7.81 2.92 14.57
C ALA A 50 8.96 2.81 13.56
N SER A 51 10.16 3.29 13.91
CA SER A 51 11.36 3.17 13.06
C SER A 51 11.78 1.71 12.87
N VAL A 52 11.81 0.94 13.94
CA VAL A 52 12.12 -0.51 13.86
C VAL A 52 11.08 -1.23 13.01
N LEU A 53 9.80 -0.96 13.24
CA LEU A 53 8.69 -1.54 12.48
C LEU A 53 8.75 -1.16 10.99
N PHE A 54 9.14 0.08 10.67
CA PHE A 54 9.33 0.55 9.31
C PHE A 54 10.50 -0.20 8.63
N ILE A 55 11.65 -0.32 9.31
CA ILE A 55 12.84 -0.97 8.75
C ILE A 55 12.58 -2.47 8.52
N LEU A 56 12.12 -3.19 9.54
CA LEU A 56 11.86 -4.63 9.44
C LEU A 56 10.66 -4.92 8.54
N GLY A 57 9.58 -4.15 8.70
CA GLY A 57 8.38 -4.30 7.88
C GLY A 57 8.62 -4.01 6.40
N GLY A 58 9.45 -3.02 6.10
CA GLY A 58 9.81 -2.68 4.72
C GLY A 58 10.55 -3.78 3.98
N ALA A 59 11.32 -4.62 4.70
CA ALA A 59 11.97 -5.79 4.13
C ALA A 59 11.02 -6.96 3.83
N LEU A 60 9.83 -6.96 4.45
CA LEU A 60 8.88 -8.08 4.39
C LEU A 60 7.72 -7.84 3.42
N VAL A 61 7.47 -6.58 3.02
CA VAL A 61 6.31 -6.23 2.18
C VAL A 61 6.67 -6.14 0.70
N GLU A 62 5.67 -6.29 -0.15
CA GLU A 62 5.78 -6.38 -1.61
C GLU A 62 6.45 -5.14 -2.25
N PHE A 63 6.10 -3.93 -1.78
CA PHE A 63 6.66 -2.69 -2.34
C PHE A 63 7.79 -2.11 -1.49
N TRP A 64 8.37 -2.92 -0.59
CA TRP A 64 9.49 -2.59 0.27
C TRP A 64 9.28 -1.26 1.03
N TRP A 65 10.37 -0.58 1.38
CA TRP A 65 10.33 0.71 2.07
C TRP A 65 9.59 1.82 1.30
N PRO A 66 9.69 1.93 -0.05
CA PRO A 66 8.94 2.93 -0.79
C PRO A 66 7.42 2.83 -0.61
N GLY A 67 6.88 1.62 -0.56
CA GLY A 67 5.44 1.41 -0.34
C GLY A 67 4.98 1.90 1.04
N LEU A 68 5.75 1.56 2.10
CA LEU A 68 5.48 2.05 3.45
C LEU A 68 5.65 3.58 3.55
N ALA A 69 6.71 4.13 2.93
CA ALA A 69 6.97 5.55 2.90
C ALA A 69 5.84 6.31 2.20
N ALA A 70 5.33 5.81 1.06
CA ALA A 70 4.21 6.42 0.35
C ALA A 70 2.96 6.52 1.23
N CYS A 71 2.63 5.47 1.98
CA CYS A 71 1.49 5.49 2.91
C CYS A 71 1.69 6.49 4.06
N LEU A 72 2.91 6.55 4.64
CA LEU A 72 3.21 7.46 5.75
C LEU A 72 3.24 8.93 5.29
N PHE A 73 3.81 9.23 4.13
CA PHE A 73 3.83 10.60 3.60
C PHE A 73 2.44 11.05 3.14
N ALA A 74 1.61 10.14 2.58
CA ALA A 74 0.21 10.43 2.32
C ALA A 74 -0.54 10.80 3.60
N TRP A 75 -0.38 10.00 4.65
CA TRP A 75 -0.97 10.28 5.96
C TRP A 75 -0.48 11.60 6.56
N ALA A 76 0.83 11.89 6.48
CA ALA A 76 1.42 13.13 6.97
C ALA A 76 0.90 14.35 6.18
N TYR A 77 0.81 14.23 4.85
CA TYR A 77 0.25 15.26 3.97
C TYR A 77 -1.22 15.56 4.30
N CYS A 78 -2.05 14.54 4.51
CA CYS A 78 -3.46 14.73 4.89
C CYS A 78 -3.61 15.44 6.25
N ARG A 79 -2.63 15.32 7.15
CA ARG A 79 -2.66 16.00 8.46
C ARG A 79 -2.11 17.42 8.43
N ARG A 80 -1.07 17.65 7.66
CA ARG A 80 -0.39 18.94 7.52
C ARG A 80 0.07 19.08 6.06
N PRO A 81 -0.81 19.58 5.19
CA PRO A 81 -0.45 19.78 3.78
C PRO A 81 0.74 20.72 3.68
N SER A 82 1.81 20.25 3.04
CA SER A 82 3.00 21.04 2.75
C SER A 82 3.63 20.56 1.44
N TRP A 83 4.31 21.45 0.74
CA TRP A 83 5.02 21.11 -0.48
C TRP A 83 6.09 20.03 -0.26
N GLY A 84 6.78 20.08 0.89
CA GLY A 84 7.78 19.07 1.24
C GLY A 84 7.16 17.67 1.39
N MET A 85 6.02 17.54 2.05
CA MET A 85 5.32 16.26 2.18
C MET A 85 4.78 15.76 0.85
N LEU A 86 4.30 16.67 -0.03
CA LEU A 86 3.86 16.30 -1.37
C LEU A 86 5.02 15.76 -2.22
N VAL A 87 6.18 16.42 -2.18
CA VAL A 87 7.39 15.98 -2.90
C VAL A 87 7.85 14.62 -2.38
N LEU A 88 7.91 14.41 -1.07
CA LEU A 88 8.30 13.13 -0.46
C LEU A 88 7.32 12.01 -0.83
N TRP A 89 6.02 12.31 -0.83
CA TRP A 89 4.99 11.35 -1.25
C TRP A 89 5.15 10.98 -2.73
N THR A 90 5.28 11.97 -3.62
CA THR A 90 5.50 11.75 -5.06
C THR A 90 6.78 10.95 -5.32
N ALA A 91 7.87 11.28 -4.62
CA ALA A 91 9.15 10.55 -4.74
C ALA A 91 9.01 9.08 -4.30
N SER A 92 8.30 8.83 -3.19
CA SER A 92 8.06 7.46 -2.73
C SER A 92 7.16 6.65 -3.68
N LEU A 93 6.22 7.30 -4.39
CA LEU A 93 5.43 6.64 -5.44
C LEU A 93 6.20 6.42 -6.73
N ALA A 94 7.21 7.24 -7.00
CA ALA A 94 8.10 7.06 -8.16
C ALA A 94 9.16 5.97 -7.91
N ALA A 95 9.60 5.76 -6.68
CA ALA A 95 10.66 4.82 -6.34
C ALA A 95 10.40 3.36 -6.79
N PRO A 96 9.16 2.80 -6.77
CA PRO A 96 8.85 1.49 -7.33
C PRO A 96 9.14 1.36 -8.84
N TYR A 97 9.43 2.45 -9.55
CA TYR A 97 9.92 2.39 -10.94
C TYR A 97 11.16 1.49 -11.09
N ILE A 98 12.01 1.44 -10.08
CA ILE A 98 13.20 0.58 -10.09
C ILE A 98 12.80 -0.91 -10.21
N ILE A 99 11.66 -1.28 -9.63
CA ILE A 99 11.14 -2.66 -9.61
C ILE A 99 10.23 -2.90 -10.83
N ASN A 100 9.23 -2.04 -11.02
CA ASN A 100 8.15 -2.26 -11.98
C ASN A 100 8.45 -1.72 -13.39
N ARG A 101 9.52 -0.92 -13.55
CA ARG A 101 9.91 -0.27 -14.81
C ARG A 101 8.81 0.59 -15.45
N ASN A 102 7.85 1.05 -14.65
CA ASN A 102 6.77 1.93 -15.10
C ASN A 102 6.43 2.96 -14.01
N LEU A 103 5.79 4.05 -14.42
CA LEU A 103 5.38 5.15 -13.53
C LEU A 103 3.87 5.21 -13.30
N TRP A 104 3.15 4.13 -13.55
CA TRP A 104 1.68 4.09 -13.37
C TRP A 104 1.23 4.44 -11.95
N ALA A 105 2.07 4.18 -10.94
CA ALA A 105 1.78 4.58 -9.57
C ALA A 105 1.59 6.10 -9.41
N LEU A 106 2.24 6.92 -10.24
CA LEU A 106 2.06 8.38 -10.23
C LEU A 106 0.68 8.80 -10.79
N ALA A 107 0.08 8.01 -11.65
CA ALA A 107 -1.27 8.30 -12.15
C ALA A 107 -2.31 8.29 -11.01
N ALA A 108 -2.06 7.52 -9.94
CA ALA A 108 -2.91 7.51 -8.75
C ALA A 108 -3.01 8.88 -8.08
N LEU A 109 -1.94 9.70 -8.11
CA LEU A 109 -1.98 11.05 -7.55
C LEU A 109 -3.00 11.93 -8.28
N SER A 110 -2.99 11.89 -9.62
CA SER A 110 -3.94 12.66 -10.43
C SER A 110 -5.39 12.26 -10.11
N LEU A 111 -5.65 10.96 -9.96
CA LEU A 111 -6.96 10.44 -9.60
C LEU A 111 -7.37 10.84 -8.17
N ILE A 112 -6.43 10.79 -7.20
CA ILE A 112 -6.70 11.19 -5.80
C ILE A 112 -7.04 12.68 -5.74
N PHE A 113 -6.26 13.53 -6.42
CA PHE A 113 -6.54 14.97 -6.44
C PHE A 113 -7.85 15.29 -7.18
N ALA A 114 -8.14 14.62 -8.30
CA ALA A 114 -9.42 14.78 -8.99
C ALA A 114 -10.60 14.31 -8.11
N ALA A 115 -10.47 13.17 -7.45
CA ALA A 115 -11.49 12.67 -6.53
C ALA A 115 -11.73 13.61 -5.32
N GLY A 116 -10.68 14.30 -4.86
CA GLY A 116 -10.79 15.30 -3.79
C GLY A 116 -11.61 16.55 -4.18
N GLN A 117 -11.81 16.79 -5.48
CA GLN A 117 -12.64 17.91 -5.98
C GLN A 117 -14.13 17.53 -6.08
N VAL A 118 -14.46 16.26 -5.99
CA VAL A 118 -15.83 15.77 -6.15
C VAL A 118 -16.35 15.24 -4.80
N SER A 119 -17.40 15.86 -4.29
CA SER A 119 -18.09 15.39 -3.08
C SER A 119 -19.07 14.27 -3.43
N ILE A 120 -18.58 13.03 -3.48
CA ILE A 120 -19.42 11.86 -3.70
C ILE A 120 -19.78 11.27 -2.34
N ASN A 121 -21.09 11.16 -2.05
CA ASN A 121 -21.56 10.46 -0.88
C ASN A 121 -21.52 8.95 -1.12
N VAL A 122 -20.35 8.33 -0.88
CA VAL A 122 -20.18 6.88 -1.08
C VAL A 122 -20.57 6.16 0.21
N PRO A 123 -21.53 5.24 0.16
CA PRO A 123 -21.88 4.43 1.33
C PRO A 123 -20.66 3.61 1.76
N ARG A 124 -20.37 3.60 3.07
CA ARG A 124 -19.25 2.84 3.65
C ARG A 124 -19.55 1.34 3.61
N ILE A 125 -19.14 0.67 2.56
CA ILE A 125 -19.21 -0.80 2.46
C ILE A 125 -18.02 -1.38 3.22
N ARG A 126 -18.22 -1.75 4.49
CA ARG A 126 -17.16 -2.23 5.39
C ARG A 126 -16.38 -3.43 4.85
N LEU A 127 -17.04 -4.32 4.15
CA LEU A 127 -16.43 -5.54 3.59
C LEU A 127 -16.06 -5.42 2.09
N GLY A 128 -16.42 -4.32 1.43
CA GLY A 128 -16.26 -4.19 -0.03
C GLY A 128 -14.82 -4.39 -0.48
N PHE A 129 -13.85 -3.77 0.19
CA PHE A 129 -12.43 -3.92 -0.15
C PHE A 129 -11.88 -5.32 0.12
N TYR A 130 -12.34 -5.97 1.19
CA TYR A 130 -11.89 -7.33 1.53
C TYR A 130 -12.39 -8.37 0.56
N VAL A 131 -13.56 -8.16 -0.03
CA VAL A 131 -14.13 -9.04 -1.06
C VAL A 131 -13.60 -8.68 -2.44
N TYR A 132 -13.50 -7.39 -2.75
CA TYR A 132 -13.06 -6.91 -4.06
C TYR A 132 -11.66 -7.40 -4.43
N TYR A 133 -10.70 -7.29 -3.52
CA TYR A 133 -9.30 -7.62 -3.82
C TYR A 133 -9.10 -9.11 -4.17
N PRO A 134 -9.57 -10.09 -3.36
CA PRO A 134 -9.49 -11.50 -3.73
C PRO A 134 -10.31 -11.84 -4.98
N ALA A 135 -11.50 -11.26 -5.12
CA ALA A 135 -12.37 -11.50 -6.27
C ALA A 135 -11.72 -11.01 -7.56
N HIS A 136 -11.13 -9.81 -7.56
CA HIS A 136 -10.41 -9.26 -8.70
C HIS A 136 -9.24 -10.15 -9.13
N LEU A 137 -8.42 -10.61 -8.18
CA LEU A 137 -7.31 -11.51 -8.49
C LEU A 137 -7.81 -12.88 -9.00
N ALA A 138 -8.89 -13.40 -8.45
CA ALA A 138 -9.49 -14.66 -8.91
C ALA A 138 -10.01 -14.54 -10.35
N VAL A 139 -10.66 -13.42 -10.68
CA VAL A 139 -11.12 -13.15 -12.06
C VAL A 139 -9.94 -13.07 -13.03
N LEU A 140 -8.86 -12.35 -12.66
CA LEU A 140 -7.66 -12.26 -13.50
C LEU A 140 -7.01 -13.62 -13.68
N TRP A 141 -6.94 -14.44 -12.62
CA TRP A 141 -6.40 -15.79 -12.70
C TRP A 141 -7.19 -16.67 -13.67
N VAL A 142 -8.53 -16.65 -13.58
CA VAL A 142 -9.40 -17.39 -14.50
C VAL A 142 -9.21 -16.92 -15.94
N LEU A 143 -9.14 -15.61 -16.17
CA LEU A 143 -8.90 -15.07 -17.52
C LEU A 143 -7.58 -15.52 -18.13
N VAL A 144 -6.52 -15.57 -17.33
CA VAL A 144 -5.20 -16.06 -17.78
C VAL A 144 -5.23 -17.56 -18.11
N GLN A 145 -6.09 -18.36 -17.45
CA GLN A 145 -6.22 -19.79 -17.76
C GLN A 145 -7.06 -20.04 -19.02
N LEU A 146 -7.86 -19.07 -19.45
CA LEU A 146 -8.73 -19.19 -20.63
C LEU A 146 -8.08 -18.64 -21.92
N LEU A 147 -6.99 -17.86 -21.80
CA LEU A 147 -6.23 -17.27 -22.90
C LEU A 147 -4.97 -18.09 -23.24
#